data_48f15ab39f3607782a8a533690c43faf
#
_entry.id   48f15ab39f3607782a8a533690c43faf
#
_cell.length_a   1.000
_cell.length_b   1.000
_cell.length_c   1.000
_cell.angle_alpha   90.00
_cell.angle_beta   90.00
_cell.angle_gamma   90.00
#
_symmetry.space_group_name_H-M   'P 1'
#
loop_
_entity.id
_entity.type
_entity.pdbx_description
1 polymer ?
#
loop_
_entity_poly.entity_id
_entity_poly.type
_entity_poly.pdbx_seq_one_letter_code
_entity_poly.pdbx_strand_id
1 'polypeptide(L)'
;LAGRCYVTFAQKDGHTYGLVVLGSDLDNIYREASEILDWAFASFSDRELVDTETPLTTAPLKKCRSYEEVELYAAAPVSGYGHADDKVTFTYDLQENISATVKDGAVLGTATVYLDGYEVGTIDLVTHQEYVSDFRTDLQSTLLLMAALIVLLAVLSFFTLVAGGGSLN
;
A
#
# COMPACT_ATOMS: atom_id res chain seq x y z
N LEU A 1 3.54 32.50 48.32
CA LEU A 1 2.16 32.64 47.85
C LEU A 1 2.00 31.69 46.67
N ALA A 2 1.07 30.73 46.75
CA ALA A 2 0.69 29.92 45.61
C ALA A 2 -0.06 30.83 44.62
N GLY A 3 0.36 30.84 43.35
CA GLY A 3 -0.33 31.57 42.31
C GLY A 3 -1.75 31.05 42.07
N ARG A 4 -2.45 31.65 41.13
CA ARG A 4 -3.80 31.19 40.75
C ARG A 4 -3.72 30.03 39.80
N CYS A 5 -4.75 29.16 39.87
CA CYS A 5 -4.91 28.03 38.96
C CYS A 5 -6.19 28.21 38.13
N TYR A 6 -6.17 27.83 36.89
CA TYR A 6 -7.31 27.93 35.99
C TYR A 6 -7.43 26.65 35.14
N VAL A 7 -8.64 26.12 35.02
CA VAL A 7 -8.95 24.99 34.15
C VAL A 7 -10.01 25.45 33.18
N THR A 8 -9.78 25.19 31.92
CA THR A 8 -10.73 25.55 30.86
C THR A 8 -10.72 24.51 29.74
N PHE A 9 -11.80 24.51 28.96
CA PHE A 9 -11.93 23.70 27.74
C PHE A 9 -12.39 24.64 26.63
N ALA A 10 -11.84 24.41 25.41
CA ALA A 10 -12.27 25.11 24.23
C ALA A 10 -12.47 24.10 23.08
N GLN A 11 -13.47 24.36 22.24
CA GLN A 11 -13.77 23.54 21.07
C GLN A 11 -13.74 24.39 19.80
N LYS A 12 -13.09 23.86 18.76
CA LYS A 12 -13.06 24.45 17.43
C LYS A 12 -12.98 23.31 16.39
N ASP A 13 -13.75 23.41 15.33
CA ASP A 13 -13.75 22.48 14.17
C ASP A 13 -13.90 20.99 14.58
N GLY A 14 -14.69 20.71 15.62
CA GLY A 14 -14.93 19.37 16.15
C GLY A 14 -13.90 18.88 17.18
N HIS A 15 -12.76 19.54 17.33
CA HIS A 15 -11.70 19.18 18.28
C HIS A 15 -11.82 19.97 19.58
N THR A 16 -11.59 19.29 20.71
CA THR A 16 -11.70 19.90 22.04
C THR A 16 -10.36 19.78 22.77
N TYR A 17 -9.85 20.92 23.22
CA TYR A 17 -8.68 20.98 24.09
C TYR A 17 -9.07 21.31 25.53
N GLY A 18 -8.43 20.64 26.48
CA GLY A 18 -8.44 20.96 27.88
C GLY A 18 -7.11 21.59 28.30
N LEU A 19 -7.16 22.70 29.05
CA LEU A 19 -5.99 23.41 29.52
C LEU A 19 -6.03 23.55 31.02
N VAL A 20 -4.88 23.32 31.67
CA VAL A 20 -4.67 23.60 33.11
C VAL A 20 -3.50 24.56 33.23
N VAL A 21 -3.75 25.74 33.76
CA VAL A 21 -2.73 26.75 34.10
C VAL A 21 -2.51 26.76 35.61
N LEU A 22 -1.27 26.63 36.04
CA LEU A 22 -0.91 26.60 37.47
C LEU A 22 0.06 27.73 37.79
N GLY A 23 -0.17 28.41 38.94
CA GLY A 23 0.78 29.36 39.49
C GLY A 23 0.86 30.73 38.77
N SER A 24 -0.11 31.08 37.93
CA SER A 24 -0.19 32.38 37.25
C SER A 24 -0.73 33.48 38.16
N ASP A 25 -0.65 34.73 37.72
CA ASP A 25 -1.28 35.86 38.36
C ASP A 25 -2.72 36.12 37.84
N LEU A 26 -3.49 36.94 38.53
CA LEU A 26 -4.88 37.18 38.16
C LEU A 26 -5.04 37.93 36.84
N ASP A 27 -4.09 38.83 36.53
CA ASP A 27 -4.22 39.74 35.38
C ASP A 27 -3.86 39.05 34.08
N ASN A 28 -3.00 38.01 34.16
CA ASN A 28 -2.46 37.32 32.99
C ASN A 28 -3.09 35.96 32.69
N ILE A 29 -3.66 35.27 33.73
CA ILE A 29 -4.08 33.85 33.61
C ILE A 29 -5.05 33.58 32.44
N TYR A 30 -5.97 34.50 32.15
CA TYR A 30 -6.93 34.35 31.04
C TYR A 30 -6.30 34.61 29.70
N ARG A 31 -5.36 35.59 29.61
CA ARG A 31 -4.60 35.90 28.40
C ARG A 31 -3.68 34.72 28.04
N GLU A 32 -2.94 34.19 29.01
CA GLU A 32 -2.07 33.03 28.84
C GLU A 32 -2.86 31.78 28.39
N ALA A 33 -4.02 31.54 28.99
CA ALA A 33 -4.89 30.43 28.59
C ALA A 33 -5.40 30.59 27.15
N SER A 34 -5.78 31.79 26.73
CA SER A 34 -6.20 32.07 25.37
C SER A 34 -5.07 31.87 24.36
N GLU A 35 -3.88 32.44 24.64
CA GLU A 35 -2.70 32.30 23.78
C GLU A 35 -2.28 30.84 23.57
N ILE A 36 -2.32 30.01 24.64
CA ILE A 36 -1.98 28.59 24.54
C ILE A 36 -3.03 27.82 23.74
N LEU A 37 -4.31 28.09 23.94
CA LEU A 37 -5.38 27.44 23.16
C LEU A 37 -5.36 27.86 21.69
N ASP A 38 -5.11 29.14 21.39
CA ASP A 38 -4.95 29.64 20.05
C ASP A 38 -3.76 28.97 19.33
N TRP A 39 -2.64 28.82 20.04
CA TRP A 39 -1.48 28.08 19.54
C TRP A 39 -1.84 26.62 19.25
N ALA A 40 -2.52 25.92 20.17
CA ALA A 40 -2.90 24.53 19.99
C ALA A 40 -3.81 24.36 18.75
N PHE A 41 -4.84 25.20 18.62
CA PHE A 41 -5.72 25.17 17.44
C PHE A 41 -5.05 25.59 16.12
N ALA A 42 -3.95 26.34 16.18
CA ALA A 42 -3.17 26.69 15.00
C ALA A 42 -2.14 25.63 14.60
N SER A 43 -1.65 24.84 15.58
CA SER A 43 -0.54 23.91 15.40
C SER A 43 -0.99 22.50 15.02
N PHE A 44 -2.22 22.13 15.37
CA PHE A 44 -2.77 20.80 15.12
C PHE A 44 -3.95 20.87 14.14
N SER A 45 -3.99 19.94 13.19
CA SER A 45 -5.05 19.87 12.19
C SER A 45 -5.26 18.43 11.71
N ASP A 46 -6.42 18.19 11.11
CA ASP A 46 -6.62 16.98 10.31
C ASP A 46 -5.74 17.03 9.06
N ARG A 47 -5.03 15.96 8.79
CA ARG A 47 -4.19 15.81 7.61
C ARG A 47 -4.27 14.40 7.06
N GLU A 48 -4.11 14.27 5.76
CA GLU A 48 -3.93 12.98 5.12
C GLU A 48 -2.54 12.44 5.45
N LEU A 49 -2.49 11.24 6.02
CA LEU A 49 -1.25 10.55 6.41
C LEU A 49 -0.78 9.58 5.34
N VAL A 50 -1.73 8.99 4.61
CA VAL A 50 -1.50 7.99 3.57
C VAL A 50 -2.48 8.27 2.43
N ASP A 51 -1.95 8.40 1.22
CA ASP A 51 -2.71 8.40 -0.02
C ASP A 51 -2.75 6.99 -0.65
N THR A 52 -3.55 6.83 -1.70
CA THR A 52 -3.67 5.55 -2.43
C THR A 52 -2.78 5.46 -3.66
N GLU A 53 -2.08 6.52 -4.04
CA GLU A 53 -1.32 6.61 -5.29
C GLU A 53 0.18 6.35 -5.08
N THR A 54 0.67 6.58 -3.86
CA THR A 54 2.08 6.40 -3.51
C THR A 54 2.33 4.99 -2.97
N PRO A 55 3.30 4.23 -3.52
CA PRO A 55 3.63 2.92 -2.99
C PRO A 55 4.24 3.05 -1.59
N LEU A 56 3.71 2.31 -0.63
CA LEU A 56 4.15 2.31 0.75
C LEU A 56 5.34 1.38 1.00
N THR A 57 5.38 0.26 0.28
CA THR A 57 6.44 -0.76 0.41
C THR A 57 6.46 -1.66 -0.82
N THR A 58 7.45 -2.54 -0.90
CA THR A 58 7.52 -3.61 -1.89
C THR A 58 7.60 -4.97 -1.22
N ALA A 59 7.18 -6.01 -1.93
CA ALA A 59 7.30 -7.40 -1.48
C ALA A 59 7.87 -8.29 -2.59
N PRO A 60 8.68 -9.33 -2.27
CA PRO A 60 9.29 -10.19 -3.26
C PRO A 60 8.24 -11.03 -4.00
N LEU A 61 8.33 -11.03 -5.34
CA LEU A 61 7.44 -11.76 -6.23
C LEU A 61 8.15 -12.98 -6.82
N LYS A 62 7.56 -14.16 -6.65
CA LYS A 62 8.09 -15.43 -7.18
C LYS A 62 7.43 -15.79 -8.51
N LYS A 63 8.14 -16.54 -9.36
CA LYS A 63 7.68 -17.07 -10.65
C LYS A 63 7.30 -16.01 -11.69
N CYS A 64 7.88 -14.82 -11.58
CA CYS A 64 7.80 -13.76 -12.58
C CYS A 64 9.23 -13.38 -12.96
N ARG A 65 9.54 -13.38 -14.27
CA ARG A 65 10.87 -12.96 -14.78
C ARG A 65 10.94 -11.47 -15.06
N SER A 66 9.77 -10.89 -15.33
CA SER A 66 9.66 -9.47 -15.68
C SER A 66 9.70 -8.56 -14.47
N TYR A 67 9.36 -9.10 -13.27
CA TYR A 67 9.31 -8.36 -12.01
C TYR A 67 9.85 -9.22 -10.88
N GLU A 68 10.75 -8.67 -10.07
CA GLU A 68 11.30 -9.32 -8.87
C GLU A 68 10.51 -8.97 -7.62
N GLU A 69 9.82 -7.82 -7.64
CA GLU A 69 9.03 -7.27 -6.54
C GLU A 69 7.66 -6.79 -7.02
N VAL A 70 6.71 -6.76 -6.10
CA VAL A 70 5.40 -6.13 -6.26
C VAL A 70 5.33 -4.88 -5.41
N GLU A 71 4.89 -3.77 -5.99
CA GLU A 71 4.63 -2.53 -5.28
C GLU A 71 3.26 -2.61 -4.59
N LEU A 72 3.23 -2.17 -3.33
CA LEU A 72 2.06 -2.24 -2.46
C LEU A 72 1.60 -0.83 -2.08
N TYR A 73 0.33 -0.58 -2.32
CA TYR A 73 -0.37 0.69 -2.11
C TYR A 73 -1.41 0.53 -1.02
N ALA A 74 -1.80 1.62 -0.39
CA ALA A 74 -2.92 1.62 0.53
C ALA A 74 -4.24 1.39 -0.22
N ALA A 75 -5.10 0.50 0.28
CA ALA A 75 -6.43 0.27 -0.29
C ALA A 75 -7.40 1.45 -0.07
N ALA A 76 -7.11 2.30 0.93
CA ALA A 76 -7.89 3.49 1.25
C ALA A 76 -6.98 4.56 1.87
N PRO A 77 -7.30 5.87 1.71
CA PRO A 77 -6.56 6.93 2.36
C PRO A 77 -6.76 6.89 3.88
N VAL A 78 -5.74 7.31 4.62
CA VAL A 78 -5.79 7.43 6.09
C VAL A 78 -5.56 8.87 6.47
N SER A 79 -6.45 9.42 7.29
CA SER A 79 -6.29 10.74 7.89
C SER A 79 -6.08 10.62 9.40
N GLY A 80 -5.36 11.57 9.96
CA GLY A 80 -5.12 11.68 11.39
C GLY A 80 -5.03 13.13 11.83
N TYR A 81 -5.32 13.36 13.10
CA TYR A 81 -5.20 14.66 13.72
C TYR A 81 -3.86 14.78 14.45
N GLY A 82 -3.03 15.75 14.07
CA GLY A 82 -1.71 15.90 14.64
C GLY A 82 -1.01 17.20 14.24
N HIS A 83 0.21 17.37 14.75
CA HIS A 83 1.08 18.48 14.40
C HIS A 83 1.71 18.25 13.00
N ALA A 84 2.04 19.32 12.31
CA ALA A 84 2.65 19.23 10.97
C ALA A 84 3.99 18.45 10.97
N ASP A 85 4.74 18.53 12.07
CA ASP A 85 6.05 17.87 12.23
C ASP A 85 5.97 16.42 12.75
N ASP A 86 4.77 15.94 13.12
CA ASP A 86 4.59 14.57 13.61
C ASP A 86 4.98 13.57 12.53
N LYS A 87 5.74 12.55 12.94
CA LYS A 87 6.26 11.53 12.02
C LYS A 87 5.23 10.42 11.79
N VAL A 88 4.97 10.15 10.52
CA VAL A 88 4.21 8.96 10.11
C VAL A 88 5.18 7.79 9.99
N THR A 89 4.85 6.68 10.66
CA THR A 89 5.62 5.43 10.58
C THR A 89 4.67 4.25 10.35
N PHE A 90 5.22 3.16 9.80
CA PHE A 90 4.44 1.99 9.40
C PHE A 90 5.05 0.72 9.98
N THR A 91 4.19 -0.22 10.34
CA THR A 91 4.55 -1.63 10.51
C THR A 91 3.77 -2.45 9.48
N TYR A 92 4.46 -3.38 8.82
CA TYR A 92 3.89 -4.17 7.73
C TYR A 92 3.74 -5.62 8.15
N ASP A 93 2.58 -6.20 7.84
CA ASP A 93 2.35 -7.65 7.88
C ASP A 93 2.03 -8.10 6.45
N LEU A 94 3.04 -8.65 5.78
CA LEU A 94 2.99 -8.98 4.36
C LEU A 94 2.78 -10.48 4.17
N GLN A 95 2.03 -10.84 3.14
CA GLN A 95 1.84 -12.23 2.75
C GLN A 95 3.19 -12.84 2.36
N GLU A 96 3.53 -13.96 2.99
CA GLU A 96 4.70 -14.74 2.63
C GLU A 96 4.50 -15.44 1.28
N ASN A 97 5.59 -15.50 0.48
CA ASN A 97 5.63 -16.27 -0.77
C ASN A 97 4.63 -15.82 -1.84
N ILE A 98 4.52 -14.50 -2.08
CA ILE A 98 3.71 -13.97 -3.18
C ILE A 98 4.23 -14.56 -4.49
N SER A 99 3.36 -15.26 -5.22
CA SER A 99 3.66 -15.87 -6.53
C SER A 99 2.90 -15.15 -7.61
N ALA A 100 3.54 -14.90 -8.78
CA ALA A 100 2.80 -14.47 -9.97
C ALA A 100 1.66 -15.47 -10.27
N THR A 101 0.70 -15.02 -10.62
CA THR A 101 -0.57 -14.53 -11.06
C THR A 101 -1.28 -13.73 -9.93
N VAL A 102 -0.86 -12.51 -9.74
CA VAL A 102 -1.52 -11.56 -8.83
C VAL A 102 -2.38 -10.64 -9.68
N LYS A 103 -3.62 -10.46 -9.32
CA LYS A 103 -4.53 -9.56 -10.03
C LYS A 103 -4.39 -8.13 -9.49
N ASP A 104 -4.70 -7.16 -10.35
CA ASP A 104 -4.92 -5.78 -9.91
C ASP A 104 -5.94 -5.73 -8.77
N GLY A 105 -5.68 -4.92 -7.74
CA GLY A 105 -6.48 -4.81 -6.53
C GLY A 105 -6.38 -5.98 -5.55
N ALA A 106 -5.48 -6.96 -5.77
CA ALA A 106 -5.29 -8.05 -4.82
C ALA A 106 -4.70 -7.56 -3.51
N VAL A 107 -5.28 -7.97 -2.37
CA VAL A 107 -4.75 -7.70 -1.04
C VAL A 107 -3.60 -8.65 -0.76
N LEU A 108 -2.42 -8.10 -0.47
CA LEU A 108 -1.17 -8.86 -0.28
C LEU A 108 -0.56 -8.67 1.12
N GLY A 109 -1.23 -7.95 1.99
CA GLY A 109 -0.81 -7.70 3.35
C GLY A 109 -1.61 -6.58 3.99
N THR A 110 -1.14 -6.15 5.17
CA THR A 110 -1.69 -5.01 5.89
C THR A 110 -0.57 -4.10 6.37
N ALA A 111 -0.88 -2.82 6.55
CA ALA A 111 0.00 -1.85 7.20
C ALA A 111 -0.72 -1.21 8.38
N THR A 112 -0.05 -1.17 9.53
CA THR A 112 -0.49 -0.38 10.67
C THR A 112 0.21 0.97 10.62
N VAL A 113 -0.59 2.04 10.62
CA VAL A 113 -0.14 3.43 10.52
C VAL A 113 0.00 4.03 11.90
N TYR A 114 1.14 4.63 12.18
CA TYR A 114 1.41 5.34 13.43
C TYR A 114 1.71 6.81 13.15
N LEU A 115 1.16 7.69 13.98
CA LEU A 115 1.45 9.11 14.00
C LEU A 115 2.16 9.42 15.33
N ASP A 116 3.43 9.83 15.26
CA ASP A 116 4.31 10.07 16.41
C ASP A 116 4.31 8.93 17.45
N GLY A 117 4.26 7.67 16.95
CA GLY A 117 4.25 6.45 17.76
C GLY A 117 2.87 6.01 18.29
N TYR A 118 1.82 6.77 18.05
CA TYR A 118 0.45 6.39 18.37
C TYR A 118 -0.22 5.72 17.16
N GLU A 119 -0.83 4.56 17.38
CA GLU A 119 -1.56 3.86 16.34
C GLU A 119 -2.80 4.65 15.90
N VAL A 120 -2.88 4.93 14.60
CA VAL A 120 -4.02 5.61 13.97
C VAL A 120 -5.00 4.59 13.39
N GLY A 121 -4.49 3.51 12.81
CA GLY A 121 -5.31 2.44 12.25
C GLY A 121 -4.52 1.47 11.40
N THR A 122 -5.20 0.43 10.92
CA THR A 122 -4.65 -0.59 10.03
C THR A 122 -5.39 -0.55 8.70
N ILE A 123 -4.64 -0.67 7.60
CA ILE A 123 -5.13 -0.63 6.22
C ILE A 123 -4.65 -1.86 5.45
N ASP A 124 -5.45 -2.29 4.49
CA ASP A 124 -5.04 -3.32 3.54
C ASP A 124 -4.05 -2.77 2.53
N LEU A 125 -3.08 -3.60 2.15
CA LEU A 125 -2.12 -3.31 1.11
C LEU A 125 -2.49 -4.04 -0.16
N VAL A 126 -2.68 -3.27 -1.25
CA VAL A 126 -3.10 -3.76 -2.55
C VAL A 126 -2.06 -3.46 -3.62
N THR A 127 -2.09 -4.20 -4.71
CA THR A 127 -1.33 -3.86 -5.92
C THR A 127 -2.23 -3.13 -6.92
N HIS A 128 -1.67 -2.19 -7.69
CA HIS A 128 -2.34 -1.48 -8.78
C HIS A 128 -1.94 -2.03 -10.16
N GLN A 129 -1.37 -3.23 -10.17
CA GLN A 129 -0.92 -3.88 -11.40
C GLN A 129 -1.19 -5.39 -11.35
N GLU A 130 -1.50 -5.96 -12.52
CA GLU A 130 -1.57 -7.41 -12.68
C GLU A 130 -0.19 -7.97 -12.97
N TYR A 131 0.20 -9.03 -12.23
CA TYR A 131 1.44 -9.77 -12.43
C TYR A 131 1.12 -11.18 -12.93
N VAL A 132 1.55 -11.50 -14.15
CA VAL A 132 1.30 -12.79 -14.79
C VAL A 132 2.55 -13.67 -14.73
N SER A 133 2.36 -14.98 -14.47
CA SER A 133 3.46 -15.93 -14.46
C SER A 133 3.97 -16.20 -15.87
N ASP A 134 5.24 -15.92 -16.12
CA ASP A 134 5.91 -16.21 -17.40
C ASP A 134 5.92 -17.72 -17.72
N PHE A 135 5.86 -18.56 -16.69
CA PHE A 135 5.79 -20.02 -16.85
C PHE A 135 4.55 -20.48 -17.65
N ARG A 136 3.42 -19.79 -17.54
CA ARG A 136 2.21 -20.10 -18.31
C ARG A 136 2.37 -19.75 -19.79
N THR A 137 3.01 -18.63 -20.07
CA THR A 137 3.28 -18.15 -21.43
C THR A 137 4.30 -19.08 -22.13
N ASP A 138 5.37 -19.46 -21.42
CA ASP A 138 6.38 -20.38 -21.91
C ASP A 138 5.80 -21.79 -22.17
N LEU A 139 4.91 -22.29 -21.32
CA LEU A 139 4.27 -23.58 -21.49
C LEU A 139 3.32 -23.59 -22.71
N GLN A 140 2.53 -22.53 -22.90
CA GLN A 140 1.63 -22.40 -24.05
C GLN A 140 2.40 -22.27 -25.36
N SER A 141 3.47 -21.46 -25.39
CA SER A 141 4.32 -21.31 -26.57
C SER A 141 5.03 -22.62 -26.92
N THR A 142 5.52 -23.36 -25.91
CA THR A 142 6.18 -24.66 -26.10
C THR A 142 5.20 -25.72 -26.63
N LEU A 143 3.97 -25.76 -26.12
CA LEU A 143 2.92 -26.66 -26.60
C LEU A 143 2.51 -26.36 -28.05
N LEU A 144 2.40 -25.08 -28.42
CA LEU A 144 2.08 -24.67 -29.79
C LEU A 144 3.21 -25.05 -30.75
N LEU A 145 4.49 -24.86 -30.36
CA LEU A 145 5.63 -25.27 -31.15
C LEU A 145 5.69 -26.81 -31.36
N MET A 146 5.42 -27.57 -30.28
CA MET A 146 5.35 -29.04 -30.36
C MET A 146 4.22 -29.50 -31.26
N ALA A 147 3.04 -28.88 -31.18
CA ALA A 147 1.91 -29.19 -32.05
C ALA A 147 2.24 -28.89 -33.54
N ALA A 148 2.85 -27.75 -33.82
CA ALA A 148 3.28 -27.37 -35.17
C ALA A 148 4.32 -28.34 -35.72
N LEU A 149 5.27 -28.79 -34.89
CA LEU A 149 6.29 -29.77 -35.29
C LEU A 149 5.67 -31.13 -35.63
N ILE A 150 4.70 -31.61 -34.85
CA ILE A 150 3.97 -32.85 -35.10
C ILE A 150 3.22 -32.79 -36.42
N VAL A 151 2.53 -31.68 -36.69
CA VAL A 151 1.81 -31.47 -37.97
C VAL A 151 2.82 -31.49 -39.16
N LEU A 152 3.95 -30.80 -39.02
CA LEU A 152 4.98 -30.78 -40.06
C LEU A 152 5.52 -32.18 -40.35
N LEU A 153 5.85 -32.98 -39.35
CA LEU A 153 6.30 -34.35 -39.47
C LEU A 153 5.25 -35.26 -40.13
N ALA A 154 3.96 -35.10 -39.80
CA ALA A 154 2.86 -35.82 -40.42
C ALA A 154 2.74 -35.50 -41.91
N VAL A 155 2.86 -34.23 -42.29
CA VAL A 155 2.84 -33.79 -43.70
C VAL A 155 4.03 -34.36 -44.47
N LEU A 156 5.24 -34.28 -43.87
CA LEU A 156 6.44 -34.85 -44.51
C LEU A 156 6.33 -36.37 -44.71
N SER A 157 5.82 -37.10 -43.71
CA SER A 157 5.62 -38.55 -43.83
C SER A 157 4.56 -38.92 -44.90
N PHE A 158 3.50 -38.11 -45.02
CA PHE A 158 2.50 -38.27 -46.07
C PHE A 158 3.11 -38.07 -47.47
N PHE A 159 3.94 -37.05 -47.68
CA PHE A 159 4.65 -36.80 -48.94
C PHE A 159 5.62 -37.92 -49.31
N THR A 160 6.35 -38.46 -48.32
CA THR A 160 7.28 -39.60 -48.60
C THR A 160 6.51 -40.88 -48.97
N LEU A 161 5.35 -41.12 -48.38
CA LEU A 161 4.50 -42.25 -48.71
C LEU A 161 3.91 -42.12 -50.11
N VAL A 162 3.46 -40.92 -50.49
CA VAL A 162 2.92 -40.66 -51.85
C VAL A 162 4.00 -40.71 -52.90
N ALA A 163 5.22 -40.19 -52.63
CA ALA A 163 6.34 -40.23 -53.54
C ALA A 163 6.93 -41.66 -53.73
N GLY A 164 6.89 -42.47 -52.64
CA GLY A 164 7.38 -43.87 -52.70
C GLY A 164 6.38 -44.87 -53.33
N GLY A 165 5.10 -44.54 -53.45
CA GLY A 165 4.06 -45.35 -54.08
C GLY A 165 4.02 -45.28 -55.61
N GLY A 166 4.85 -44.44 -56.27
CA GLY A 166 4.91 -44.25 -57.72
C GLY A 166 5.92 -45.11 -58.45
N SER A 167 6.59 -46.06 -57.79
CA SER A 167 7.66 -46.90 -58.42
C SER A 167 7.36 -48.42 -58.38
N LEU A 168 6.11 -48.78 -58.70
CA LEU A 168 5.79 -50.17 -59.04
C LEU A 168 4.94 -50.20 -60.31
N ASN A 169 5.64 -50.11 -61.48
CA ASN A 169 5.25 -50.67 -62.78
C ASN A 169 6.44 -50.91 -63.61
#